data_324690954143980ac596844582d0634b
#
_entry.id   324690954143980ac596844582d0634b
#
_cell.length_a   1.000
_cell.length_b   1.000
_cell.length_c   1.000
_cell.angle_alpha   90.00
_cell.angle_beta   90.00
_cell.angle_gamma   90.00
#
_symmetry.space_group_name_H-M   'P 1'
#
loop_
_entity.id
_entity.type
_entity.pdbx_description
1 polymer ?
#
loop_
_entity_poly.entity_id
_entity_poly.type
_entity_poly.pdbx_seq_one_letter_code
_entity_poly.pdbx_strand_id
1 'polypeptide(L)'
;MVAAFACAMGVGFFVAPLASAHQPVNLNERDRTPAQGPLLVDGTVSFAVNADLSRGDKRGFRFQLEKNDTLAVQLLIVDQKPANQLRPSQLPRITVTDPNGKVIRMKFNERTNFFEPYSGTNYLYLSRLNERGVQGTYKVRMTGRDSTPVKTVIAVGYREVRGEVRN
;
A
#
# COMPACT_ATOMS: atom_id res chain seq x y z
N MET A 1 48.28 7.79 50.16
CA MET A 1 46.90 8.11 49.75
C MET A 1 46.78 7.89 48.25
N VAL A 2 46.10 6.84 47.83
CA VAL A 2 45.87 6.52 46.40
C VAL A 2 44.40 6.77 46.15
N ALA A 3 44.08 7.78 45.32
CA ALA A 3 42.71 8.10 44.91
C ALA A 3 42.32 7.21 43.73
N ALA A 4 41.32 6.36 43.90
CA ALA A 4 40.72 5.55 42.81
C ALA A 4 39.65 6.38 42.08
N PHE A 5 39.87 6.64 40.81
CA PHE A 5 38.88 7.25 39.92
C PHE A 5 37.97 6.14 39.35
N ALA A 6 36.71 6.12 39.75
CA ALA A 6 35.69 5.26 39.20
C ALA A 6 35.11 5.90 37.94
N CYS A 7 35.40 5.32 36.78
CA CYS A 7 34.83 5.72 35.49
C CYS A 7 33.48 5.02 35.31
N ALA A 8 32.38 5.76 35.51
CA ALA A 8 31.02 5.24 35.21
C ALA A 8 30.77 5.30 33.72
N MET A 9 30.80 4.14 33.03
CA MET A 9 30.36 4.01 31.65
C MET A 9 28.83 4.00 31.63
N GLY A 10 28.23 5.10 31.20
CA GLY A 10 26.81 5.19 30.90
C GLY A 10 26.51 4.43 29.61
N VAL A 11 25.83 3.31 29.74
CA VAL A 11 25.29 2.59 28.56
C VAL A 11 24.05 3.36 28.09
N GLY A 12 24.22 4.21 27.08
CA GLY A 12 23.10 4.85 26.41
C GLY A 12 22.34 3.80 25.56
N PHE A 13 21.13 3.48 25.98
CA PHE A 13 20.21 2.71 25.15
C PHE A 13 19.78 3.60 23.97
N PHE A 14 20.37 3.39 22.80
CA PHE A 14 19.82 3.90 21.54
C PHE A 14 18.56 3.10 21.23
N VAL A 15 17.40 3.67 21.53
CA VAL A 15 16.14 3.20 20.98
C VAL A 15 16.15 3.61 19.50
N ALA A 16 16.53 2.68 18.62
CA ALA A 16 16.35 2.89 17.18
C ALA A 16 14.85 3.11 16.91
N PRO A 17 14.46 4.16 16.16
CA PRO A 17 13.08 4.29 15.74
C PRO A 17 12.74 3.03 14.95
N LEU A 18 11.66 2.34 15.33
CA LEU A 18 11.08 1.24 14.55
C LEU A 18 10.76 1.84 13.20
N ALA A 19 11.50 1.47 12.16
CA ALA A 19 11.16 1.80 10.78
C ALA A 19 9.76 1.20 10.56
N SER A 20 8.75 2.07 10.53
CA SER A 20 7.38 1.65 10.32
C SER A 20 7.26 1.29 8.85
N ALA A 21 7.25 -0.01 8.56
CA ALA A 21 6.75 -0.49 7.28
C ALA A 21 5.37 0.14 7.01
N HIS A 22 4.94 0.18 5.76
CA HIS A 22 3.64 0.72 5.33
C HIS A 22 2.54 0.39 6.33
N GLN A 23 1.76 1.38 6.74
CA GLN A 23 0.64 1.16 7.65
C GLN A 23 -0.41 0.26 7.00
N PRO A 24 -0.73 -0.94 7.55
CA PRO A 24 -1.65 -1.86 6.92
C PRO A 24 -3.10 -1.40 7.05
N VAL A 25 -3.86 -1.51 5.96
CA VAL A 25 -5.31 -1.30 5.91
C VAL A 25 -5.92 -2.52 5.22
N ASN A 26 -6.74 -3.29 5.91
CA ASN A 26 -7.32 -4.51 5.37
C ASN A 26 -8.76 -4.26 4.92
N LEU A 27 -9.03 -4.40 3.62
CA LEU A 27 -10.36 -4.31 3.07
C LEU A 27 -11.11 -5.62 3.26
N ASN A 28 -12.39 -5.52 3.56
CA ASN A 28 -13.29 -6.64 3.77
C ASN A 28 -14.45 -6.63 2.76
N GLU A 29 -15.40 -7.55 2.88
CA GLU A 29 -16.53 -7.70 1.96
C GLU A 29 -17.52 -6.53 1.96
N ARG A 30 -17.49 -5.65 2.97
CA ARG A 30 -18.33 -4.45 3.04
C ARG A 30 -17.76 -3.30 2.21
N ASP A 31 -16.45 -3.32 1.95
CA ASP A 31 -15.72 -2.29 1.22
C ASP A 31 -15.84 -2.45 -0.31
N ARG A 32 -17.05 -2.73 -0.81
CA ARG A 32 -17.28 -3.11 -2.22
C ARG A 32 -17.08 -1.97 -3.22
N THR A 33 -17.20 -0.74 -2.76
CA THR A 33 -17.03 0.48 -3.56
C THR A 33 -16.13 1.47 -2.84
N PRO A 34 -15.53 2.43 -3.55
CA PRO A 34 -14.74 3.47 -2.89
C PRO A 34 -15.52 4.27 -1.84
N ALA A 35 -16.84 4.44 -2.02
CA ALA A 35 -17.68 5.15 -1.07
C ALA A 35 -17.93 4.36 0.23
N GLN A 36 -17.95 3.04 0.14
CA GLN A 36 -18.14 2.13 1.28
C GLN A 36 -16.84 1.80 2.00
N GLY A 37 -15.71 1.92 1.33
CA GLY A 37 -14.41 1.62 1.90
C GLY A 37 -13.78 2.81 2.62
N PRO A 38 -12.67 2.56 3.30
CA PRO A 38 -12.00 3.56 4.13
C PRO A 38 -11.47 4.75 3.31
N LEU A 39 -11.29 5.88 4.00
CA LEU A 39 -10.61 7.07 3.52
C LEU A 39 -9.26 7.18 4.22
N LEU A 40 -8.17 7.13 3.46
CA LEU A 40 -6.83 7.52 3.90
C LEU A 40 -6.77 9.05 3.84
N VAL A 41 -6.70 9.71 4.98
CA VAL A 41 -6.85 11.18 5.06
C VAL A 41 -5.69 11.91 4.39
N ASP A 42 -4.49 11.35 4.46
CA ASP A 42 -3.30 11.86 3.79
C ASP A 42 -2.69 10.77 2.90
N GLY A 43 -2.90 10.86 1.60
CA GLY A 43 -2.40 9.91 0.59
C GLY A 43 -0.90 10.00 0.33
N THR A 44 -0.17 10.90 0.99
CA THR A 44 1.30 10.91 0.96
C THR A 44 1.90 9.99 2.01
N VAL A 45 1.13 9.64 3.05
CA VAL A 45 1.53 8.67 4.07
C VAL A 45 1.56 7.27 3.48
N SER A 46 2.53 6.48 3.91
CA SER A 46 2.78 5.13 3.43
C SER A 46 1.77 4.14 3.99
N PHE A 47 0.79 3.74 3.16
CA PHE A 47 -0.22 2.73 3.48
C PHE A 47 -0.07 1.49 2.60
N ALA A 48 -0.30 0.31 3.17
CA ALA A 48 -0.49 -0.94 2.44
C ALA A 48 -1.96 -1.37 2.54
N VAL A 49 -2.74 -1.13 1.48
CA VAL A 49 -4.16 -1.51 1.42
C VAL A 49 -4.29 -2.91 0.85
N ASN A 50 -4.66 -3.86 1.71
CA ASN A 50 -4.71 -5.28 1.41
C ASN A 50 -6.13 -5.72 1.03
N ALA A 51 -6.24 -6.60 0.05
CA ALA A 51 -7.48 -7.26 -0.33
C ALA A 51 -7.23 -8.64 -0.93
N ASP A 52 -8.00 -9.63 -0.51
CA ASP A 52 -8.08 -10.91 -1.21
C ASP A 52 -9.16 -10.82 -2.29
N LEU A 53 -8.80 -11.16 -3.52
CA LEU A 53 -9.68 -10.97 -4.68
C LEU A 53 -9.76 -12.22 -5.55
N SER A 54 -10.96 -12.79 -5.61
CA SER A 54 -11.35 -13.83 -6.56
C SER A 54 -12.31 -13.26 -7.60
N ARG A 55 -12.67 -14.05 -8.61
CA ARG A 55 -13.60 -13.64 -9.66
C ARG A 55 -14.92 -13.11 -9.09
N GLY A 56 -15.28 -11.91 -9.49
CA GLY A 56 -16.50 -11.24 -9.04
C GLY A 56 -16.33 -10.38 -7.79
N ASP A 57 -15.25 -10.54 -7.03
CA ASP A 57 -14.97 -9.70 -5.88
C ASP A 57 -14.70 -8.26 -6.30
N LYS A 58 -15.21 -7.35 -5.50
CA LYS A 58 -15.00 -5.89 -5.64
C LYS A 58 -14.59 -5.34 -4.31
N ARG A 59 -13.54 -4.50 -4.32
CA ARG A 59 -13.12 -3.70 -3.16
C ARG A 59 -12.85 -2.28 -3.63
N GLY A 60 -12.95 -1.36 -2.72
CA GLY A 60 -12.61 0.03 -3.00
C GLY A 60 -12.26 0.80 -1.76
N PHE A 61 -11.52 1.88 -1.94
CA PHE A 61 -11.15 2.82 -0.90
C PHE A 61 -10.90 4.21 -1.50
N ARG A 62 -10.64 5.19 -0.66
CA ARG A 62 -10.35 6.56 -1.06
C ARG A 62 -9.08 7.05 -0.36
N PHE A 63 -8.41 8.02 -0.97
CA PHE A 63 -7.34 8.77 -0.32
C PHE A 63 -7.38 10.23 -0.78
N GLN A 64 -6.82 11.13 0.01
CA GLN A 64 -6.76 12.56 -0.31
C GLN A 64 -5.33 13.00 -0.59
N LEU A 65 -5.19 13.90 -1.54
CA LEU A 65 -3.96 14.63 -1.80
C LEU A 65 -4.21 16.13 -1.70
N GLU A 66 -3.22 16.83 -1.17
CA GLU A 66 -3.19 18.29 -1.15
C GLU A 66 -2.53 18.84 -2.43
N LYS A 67 -2.54 20.17 -2.55
CA LYS A 67 -1.90 20.84 -3.69
C LYS A 67 -0.39 20.55 -3.70
N ASN A 68 0.11 20.16 -4.88
CA ASN A 68 1.51 19.78 -5.14
C ASN A 68 1.96 18.43 -4.58
N ASP A 69 1.08 17.65 -3.97
CA ASP A 69 1.43 16.30 -3.56
C ASP A 69 1.72 15.39 -4.75
N THR A 70 2.53 14.38 -4.52
CA THR A 70 2.79 13.33 -5.50
C THR A 70 1.73 12.24 -5.39
N LEU A 71 1.12 11.90 -6.52
CA LEU A 71 0.31 10.69 -6.66
C LEU A 71 1.24 9.49 -6.76
N ALA A 72 1.45 8.78 -5.64
CA ALA A 72 2.26 7.57 -5.58
C ALA A 72 1.34 6.39 -5.25
N VAL A 73 1.10 5.50 -6.23
CA VAL A 73 0.29 4.30 -6.08
C VAL A 73 1.00 3.13 -6.73
N GLN A 74 1.14 2.04 -6.00
CA GLN A 74 1.84 0.85 -6.47
C GLN A 74 0.93 -0.37 -6.31
N LEU A 75 0.97 -1.27 -7.27
CA LEU A 75 0.23 -2.53 -7.25
C LEU A 75 1.20 -3.68 -7.04
N LEU A 76 0.98 -4.44 -5.99
CA LEU A 76 1.70 -5.66 -5.68
C LEU A 76 0.73 -6.82 -5.49
N ILE A 77 1.25 -8.03 -5.64
CA ILE A 77 0.61 -9.25 -5.15
C ILE A 77 1.60 -10.02 -4.28
N VAL A 78 1.10 -10.85 -3.37
CA VAL A 78 1.95 -11.81 -2.67
C VAL A 78 2.53 -12.79 -3.70
N ASP A 79 3.85 -12.98 -3.66
CA ASP A 79 4.56 -13.90 -4.55
C ASP A 79 4.37 -15.35 -4.12
N GLN A 80 3.19 -15.88 -4.38
CA GLN A 80 2.79 -17.24 -4.01
C GLN A 80 2.04 -17.92 -5.16
N LYS A 81 2.39 -19.18 -5.44
CA LYS A 81 1.64 -20.01 -6.38
C LYS A 81 0.24 -20.29 -5.86
N PRO A 82 -0.78 -20.40 -6.73
CA PRO A 82 -0.72 -20.21 -8.19
C PRO A 82 -0.84 -18.75 -8.64
N ALA A 83 -1.16 -17.81 -7.75
CA ALA A 83 -1.47 -16.41 -8.08
C ALA A 83 -0.33 -15.69 -8.83
N ASN A 84 0.94 -15.95 -8.47
CA ASN A 84 2.11 -15.36 -9.11
C ASN A 84 2.37 -15.85 -10.55
N GLN A 85 1.65 -16.88 -11.01
CA GLN A 85 1.76 -17.43 -12.38
C GLN A 85 0.63 -16.95 -13.30
N LEU A 86 -0.33 -16.18 -12.79
CA LEU A 86 -1.45 -15.67 -13.56
C LEU A 86 -0.98 -14.70 -14.64
N ARG A 87 -1.62 -14.81 -15.82
CA ARG A 87 -1.42 -13.86 -16.94
C ARG A 87 -2.00 -12.48 -16.59
N PRO A 88 -1.54 -11.39 -17.19
CA PRO A 88 -2.09 -10.04 -16.98
C PRO A 88 -3.61 -9.94 -17.11
N SER A 89 -4.22 -10.74 -18.00
CA SER A 89 -5.68 -10.79 -18.18
C SER A 89 -6.44 -11.43 -17.02
N GLN A 90 -5.78 -12.22 -16.18
CA GLN A 90 -6.35 -12.93 -15.03
C GLN A 90 -6.13 -12.17 -13.71
N LEU A 91 -5.10 -11.34 -13.65
CA LEU A 91 -4.79 -10.52 -12.47
C LEU A 91 -5.90 -9.51 -12.16
N PRO A 92 -6.11 -9.13 -10.89
CA PRO A 92 -7.12 -8.17 -10.49
C PRO A 92 -6.98 -6.83 -11.22
N ARG A 93 -8.09 -6.29 -11.72
CA ARG A 93 -8.12 -4.97 -12.36
C ARG A 93 -8.16 -3.88 -11.30
N ILE A 94 -7.23 -2.95 -11.39
CA ILE A 94 -7.15 -1.78 -10.50
C ILE A 94 -7.37 -0.51 -11.34
N THR A 95 -8.26 0.35 -10.85
CA THR A 95 -8.48 1.69 -11.40
C THR A 95 -8.39 2.73 -10.32
N VAL A 96 -7.70 3.82 -10.62
CA VAL A 96 -7.61 5.01 -9.79
C VAL A 96 -8.36 6.12 -10.53
N THR A 97 -9.38 6.69 -9.90
CA THR A 97 -10.11 7.84 -10.45
C THR A 97 -9.67 9.09 -9.70
N ASP A 98 -9.19 10.08 -10.40
CA ASP A 98 -8.76 11.35 -9.83
C ASP A 98 -9.95 12.22 -9.40
N PRO A 99 -9.73 13.35 -8.70
CA PRO A 99 -10.80 14.27 -8.29
C PRO A 99 -11.59 14.89 -9.45
N ASN A 100 -10.99 14.97 -10.64
CA ASN A 100 -11.63 15.51 -11.86
C ASN A 100 -12.40 14.44 -12.65
N GLY A 101 -12.41 13.19 -12.17
CA GLY A 101 -13.11 12.07 -12.83
C GLY A 101 -12.28 11.33 -13.88
N LYS A 102 -11.01 11.69 -14.10
CA LYS A 102 -10.12 10.94 -15.00
C LYS A 102 -9.83 9.57 -14.41
N VAL A 103 -10.07 8.53 -15.20
CA VAL A 103 -9.83 7.14 -14.80
C VAL A 103 -8.47 6.68 -15.31
N ILE A 104 -7.59 6.33 -14.39
CA ILE A 104 -6.28 5.74 -14.64
C ILE A 104 -6.38 4.25 -14.37
N ARG A 105 -6.15 3.42 -15.38
CA ARG A 105 -6.04 1.96 -15.20
C ARG A 105 -4.57 1.61 -14.96
N MET A 106 -4.29 0.95 -13.85
CA MET A 106 -2.94 0.44 -13.59
C MET A 106 -2.60 -0.66 -14.59
N LYS A 107 -1.48 -0.50 -15.29
CA LYS A 107 -0.99 -1.44 -16.31
C LYS A 107 -0.02 -2.42 -15.66
N PHE A 108 -0.11 -3.69 -16.06
CA PHE A 108 0.86 -4.72 -15.62
C PHE A 108 2.10 -4.65 -16.52
N ASN A 109 3.03 -3.77 -16.18
CA ASN A 109 4.22 -3.49 -16.99
C ASN A 109 5.53 -3.93 -16.34
N GLU A 110 5.45 -4.56 -15.15
CA GLU A 110 6.60 -5.13 -14.46
C GLU A 110 6.23 -6.44 -13.72
N ARG A 111 7.24 -7.20 -13.33
CA ARG A 111 7.21 -8.30 -12.36
C ARG A 111 8.50 -8.28 -11.58
N THR A 112 8.62 -7.35 -10.65
CA THR A 112 9.82 -7.13 -9.84
C THR A 112 9.64 -7.72 -8.46
N ASN A 113 10.54 -8.61 -8.07
CA ASN A 113 10.51 -9.23 -6.74
C ASN A 113 10.83 -8.18 -5.68
N PHE A 114 10.10 -8.26 -4.58
CA PHE A 114 10.32 -7.44 -3.40
C PHE A 114 10.14 -8.31 -2.15
N PHE A 115 11.18 -8.40 -1.34
CA PHE A 115 11.10 -9.02 -0.03
C PHE A 115 10.85 -7.93 1.02
N GLU A 116 9.78 -8.07 1.79
CA GLU A 116 9.43 -7.17 2.87
C GLU A 116 9.93 -7.77 4.19
N PRO A 117 11.00 -7.20 4.80
CA PRO A 117 11.69 -7.83 5.93
C PRO A 117 10.86 -7.90 7.21
N TYR A 118 9.94 -6.95 7.40
CA TYR A 118 9.14 -6.87 8.62
C TYR A 118 8.14 -8.02 8.74
N SER A 119 7.44 -8.33 7.64
CA SER A 119 6.49 -9.45 7.59
C SER A 119 7.11 -10.76 7.10
N GLY A 120 8.34 -10.73 6.59
CA GLY A 120 8.98 -11.87 5.94
C GLY A 120 8.28 -12.30 4.65
N THR A 121 7.53 -11.42 4.01
CA THR A 121 6.69 -11.73 2.85
C THR A 121 7.37 -11.34 1.55
N ASN A 122 7.34 -12.24 0.56
CA ASN A 122 7.74 -11.92 -0.80
C ASN A 122 6.55 -11.39 -1.60
N TYR A 123 6.77 -10.32 -2.33
CA TYR A 123 5.82 -9.67 -3.22
C TYR A 123 6.35 -9.57 -4.63
N LEU A 124 5.43 -9.40 -5.59
CA LEU A 124 5.71 -8.98 -6.96
C LEU A 124 5.08 -7.61 -7.19
N TYR A 125 5.91 -6.61 -7.52
CA TYR A 125 5.43 -5.38 -8.12
C TYR A 125 4.92 -5.68 -9.53
N LEU A 126 3.72 -5.20 -9.82
CA LEU A 126 3.08 -5.37 -11.13
C LEU A 126 2.91 -4.03 -11.85
N SER A 127 2.83 -2.93 -11.11
CA SER A 127 2.62 -1.59 -11.67
C SER A 127 2.99 -0.52 -10.64
N ARG A 128 3.54 0.59 -11.14
CA ARG A 128 3.81 1.79 -10.34
C ARG A 128 3.29 3.02 -11.06
N LEU A 129 2.55 3.83 -10.34
CA LEU A 129 2.09 5.15 -10.76
C LEU A 129 2.77 6.18 -9.85
N ASN A 130 3.57 7.06 -10.44
CA ASN A 130 4.26 8.12 -9.72
C ASN A 130 4.26 9.37 -10.60
N GLU A 131 3.35 10.29 -10.30
CA GLU A 131 3.17 11.52 -11.06
C GLU A 131 2.69 12.66 -10.15
N ARG A 132 2.66 13.88 -10.67
CA ARG A 132 2.09 15.02 -9.94
C ARG A 132 0.60 14.79 -9.71
N GLY A 133 0.17 14.83 -8.43
CA GLY A 133 -1.22 14.68 -8.06
C GLY A 133 -2.06 15.93 -8.32
N VAL A 134 -3.36 15.72 -8.43
CA VAL A 134 -4.40 16.75 -8.39
C VAL A 134 -4.95 16.80 -6.98
N GLN A 135 -5.11 17.99 -6.41
CA GLN A 135 -5.70 18.16 -5.08
C GLN A 135 -7.12 17.63 -5.03
N GLY A 136 -7.42 16.84 -4.00
CA GLY A 136 -8.75 16.30 -3.71
C GLY A 136 -8.77 14.80 -3.46
N THR A 137 -9.96 14.21 -3.53
CA THR A 137 -10.19 12.81 -3.18
C THR A 137 -10.09 11.90 -4.39
N TYR A 138 -9.15 10.96 -4.33
CA TYR A 138 -8.99 9.86 -5.27
C TYR A 138 -9.84 8.67 -4.85
N LYS A 139 -10.34 7.93 -5.84
CA LYS A 139 -11.15 6.72 -5.66
C LYS A 139 -10.43 5.53 -6.29
N VAL A 140 -10.12 4.52 -5.49
CA VAL A 140 -9.52 3.27 -5.97
C VAL A 140 -10.57 2.18 -6.02
N ARG A 141 -10.64 1.47 -7.14
CA ARG A 141 -11.49 0.28 -7.31
C ARG A 141 -10.64 -0.90 -7.71
N MET A 142 -10.86 -2.01 -7.03
CA MET A 142 -10.21 -3.29 -7.26
C MET A 142 -11.28 -4.30 -7.67
N THR A 143 -11.01 -5.12 -8.69
CA THR A 143 -11.95 -6.15 -9.19
C THR A 143 -11.19 -7.43 -9.49
N GLY A 144 -11.58 -8.51 -8.84
CA GLY A 144 -11.06 -9.85 -9.08
C GLY A 144 -11.52 -10.39 -10.44
N ARG A 145 -10.66 -11.12 -11.14
CA ARG A 145 -10.89 -11.56 -12.53
C ARG A 145 -10.72 -13.05 -12.74
N ASP A 146 -10.02 -13.73 -11.85
CA ASP A 146 -9.79 -15.18 -11.92
C ASP A 146 -10.40 -15.88 -10.70
N SER A 147 -10.67 -17.18 -10.83
CA SER A 147 -11.14 -18.00 -9.69
C SER A 147 -10.05 -18.25 -8.65
N THR A 148 -8.80 -18.15 -9.06
CA THR A 148 -7.65 -18.18 -8.13
C THR A 148 -7.68 -16.95 -7.25
N PRO A 149 -7.70 -17.11 -5.91
CA PRO A 149 -7.60 -15.98 -4.99
C PRO A 149 -6.24 -15.28 -5.14
N VAL A 150 -6.26 -13.96 -5.27
CA VAL A 150 -5.05 -13.14 -5.36
C VAL A 150 -4.97 -12.20 -4.18
N LYS A 151 -3.98 -12.41 -3.32
CA LYS A 151 -3.63 -11.48 -2.23
C LYS A 151 -3.00 -10.24 -2.85
N THR A 152 -3.78 -9.18 -2.93
CA THR A 152 -3.44 -7.94 -3.63
C THR A 152 -3.14 -6.85 -2.62
N VAL A 153 -2.10 -6.07 -2.89
CA VAL A 153 -1.72 -4.90 -2.09
C VAL A 153 -1.68 -3.68 -2.99
N ILE A 154 -2.36 -2.62 -2.58
CA ILE A 154 -2.18 -1.28 -3.15
C ILE A 154 -1.39 -0.46 -2.14
N ALA A 155 -0.12 -0.21 -2.45
CA ALA A 155 0.68 0.72 -1.67
C ALA A 155 0.35 2.15 -2.12
N VAL A 156 0.02 3.03 -1.18
CA VAL A 156 -0.28 4.45 -1.40
C VAL A 156 0.71 5.27 -0.59
N GLY A 157 1.24 6.33 -1.18
CA GLY A 157 2.14 7.25 -0.50
C GLY A 157 3.57 6.73 -0.34
N TYR A 158 4.37 7.50 0.40
CA TYR A 158 5.82 7.27 0.55
C TYR A 158 6.40 7.78 1.88
N ARG A 159 5.59 8.51 2.69
CA ARG A 159 6.05 9.06 3.97
C ARG A 159 5.79 8.06 5.09
N GLU A 160 6.84 7.59 5.72
CA GLU A 160 6.78 6.61 6.81
C GLU A 160 6.45 7.31 8.15
N VAL A 161 5.23 7.78 8.27
CA VAL A 161 4.67 8.37 9.49
C VAL A 161 3.30 7.73 9.76
N ARG A 162 2.80 7.87 10.98
CA ARG A 162 1.44 7.39 11.29
C ARG A 162 0.40 8.23 10.56
N GLY A 163 -0.48 7.56 9.81
CA GLY A 163 -1.57 8.17 9.08
C GLY A 163 -2.93 7.92 9.72
N GLU A 164 -3.90 8.77 9.38
CA GLU A 164 -5.29 8.66 9.80
C GLU A 164 -6.10 7.92 8.72
N VAL A 165 -6.91 6.96 9.18
CA VAL A 165 -7.88 6.21 8.35
C VAL A 165 -9.27 6.42 8.92
N ARG A 166 -10.23 6.84 8.09
CA ARG A 166 -11.65 7.00 8.43
C ARG A 166 -12.49 5.99 7.66
N ASN A 167 -13.45 5.40 8.34
CA ASN A 167 -14.46 4.50 7.76
C ASN A 167 -15.71 5.29 7.36
#